data_83f1e78865c8b11b01ff5f1894f92501
#
_entry.id   83f1e78865c8b11b01ff5f1894f92501
#
_cell.length_a   1.000
_cell.length_b   1.000
_cell.length_c   1.000
_cell.angle_alpha   90.00
_cell.angle_beta   90.00
_cell.angle_gamma   90.00
#
_symmetry.space_group_name_H-M   'P 1'
#
loop_
_entity.id
_entity.type
_entity.pdbx_description
1 polymer ?
#
loop_
_entity_poly.entity_id
_entity_poly.type
_entity_poly.pdbx_seq_one_letter_code
_entity_poly.pdbx_strand_id
1 'polypeptide(L)'
;AGVQVHNHSDGYVMDIIDQLLDVGMTICNIQDLVNGVENIRDTLKGRVCIDLDVDRQSVVPHGSPQEIRDLIEYEVKTLGSPEGGLMMTCGIYPPTPPENIDAVLTAMAKYERYWWE
;
A
#
# COMPACT_ATOMS: atom_id res chain seq x y z
N ALA A 1 12.18 10.20 -21.98
CA ALA A 1 12.29 11.60 -21.57
C ALA A 1 12.30 11.82 -20.05
N GLY A 2 12.49 10.78 -19.22
CA GLY A 2 12.56 10.90 -17.75
C GLY A 2 11.23 11.16 -17.03
N VAL A 3 10.11 10.93 -17.70
CA VAL A 3 8.77 11.06 -17.11
C VAL A 3 8.48 9.82 -16.25
N GLN A 4 7.96 10.01 -15.04
CA GLN A 4 7.44 8.91 -14.22
C GLN A 4 6.01 8.59 -14.64
N VAL A 5 5.69 7.31 -14.73
CA VAL A 5 4.35 6.83 -15.08
C VAL A 5 3.70 6.23 -13.83
N HIS A 6 2.71 6.95 -13.29
CA HIS A 6 1.96 6.54 -12.11
C HIS A 6 0.64 5.89 -12.55
N ASN A 7 0.55 4.58 -12.39
CA ASN A 7 -0.67 3.82 -12.70
C ASN A 7 -1.54 3.68 -11.45
N HIS A 8 -2.84 3.85 -11.62
CA HIS A 8 -3.84 3.55 -10.59
C HIS A 8 -4.84 2.53 -11.10
N SER A 9 -5.15 1.52 -10.28
CA SER A 9 -6.26 0.61 -10.53
C SER A 9 -6.84 0.10 -9.22
N ASP A 10 -8.17 0.07 -9.15
CA ASP A 10 -8.88 -0.67 -8.12
C ASP A 10 -8.97 -2.16 -8.50
N GLY A 11 -9.22 -3.00 -7.51
CA GLY A 11 -9.44 -4.43 -7.69
C GLY A 11 -8.19 -5.25 -7.94
N TYR A 12 -8.38 -6.47 -8.41
CA TYR A 12 -7.31 -7.41 -8.69
C TYR A 12 -6.67 -7.14 -10.06
N VAL A 13 -5.37 -6.88 -10.07
CA VAL A 13 -4.62 -6.51 -11.28
C VAL A 13 -3.41 -7.41 -11.55
N MET A 14 -3.17 -8.43 -10.72
CA MET A 14 -1.96 -9.24 -10.83
C MET A 14 -1.88 -10.02 -12.14
N ASP A 15 -3.01 -10.31 -12.78
CA ASP A 15 -3.02 -11.01 -14.09
C ASP A 15 -2.45 -10.16 -15.24
N ILE A 16 -2.44 -8.83 -15.10
CA ILE A 16 -1.93 -7.90 -16.12
C ILE A 16 -0.71 -7.11 -15.67
N ILE A 17 -0.16 -7.41 -14.51
CA ILE A 17 0.89 -6.59 -13.90
C ILE A 17 2.17 -6.57 -14.76
N ASP A 18 2.52 -7.67 -15.39
CA ASP A 18 3.69 -7.74 -16.27
C ASP A 18 3.54 -6.83 -17.49
N GLN A 19 2.35 -6.75 -18.08
CA GLN A 19 2.08 -5.83 -19.19
C GLN A 19 2.18 -4.37 -18.75
N LEU A 20 1.73 -4.04 -17.52
CA LEU A 20 1.89 -2.69 -16.98
C LEU A 20 3.36 -2.32 -16.76
N LEU A 21 4.18 -3.27 -16.33
CA LEU A 21 5.64 -3.08 -16.21
C LEU A 21 6.27 -2.88 -17.61
N ASP A 22 5.87 -3.68 -18.59
CA ASP A 22 6.42 -3.63 -19.94
C ASP A 22 6.14 -2.30 -20.65
N VAL A 23 4.99 -1.66 -20.38
CA VAL A 23 4.67 -0.33 -20.97
C VAL A 23 5.31 0.83 -20.21
N GLY A 24 6.12 0.56 -19.19
CA GLY A 24 6.94 1.57 -18.52
C GLY A 24 6.32 2.18 -17.26
N MET A 25 5.41 1.47 -16.58
CA MET A 25 4.94 1.88 -15.25
C MET A 25 6.11 1.98 -14.27
N THR A 26 6.21 3.10 -13.55
CA THR A 26 7.26 3.36 -12.56
C THR A 26 6.74 3.50 -11.15
N ILE A 27 5.46 3.87 -11.00
CA ILE A 27 4.75 3.94 -9.72
C ILE A 27 3.44 3.18 -9.88
N CYS A 28 3.19 2.26 -8.98
CA CYS A 28 1.99 1.42 -9.02
C CYS A 28 1.13 1.66 -7.78
N ASN A 29 -0.02 2.34 -7.96
CA ASN A 29 -1.03 2.48 -6.92
C ASN A 29 -2.05 1.35 -7.06
N ILE A 30 -2.03 0.43 -6.11
CA ILE A 30 -2.90 -0.75 -6.07
C ILE A 30 -3.38 -1.03 -4.65
N GLN A 31 -4.52 -1.70 -4.55
CA GLN A 31 -5.07 -2.15 -3.28
C GLN A 31 -4.27 -3.35 -2.73
N ASP A 32 -4.08 -3.35 -1.42
CA ASP A 32 -3.26 -4.31 -0.69
C ASP A 32 -3.83 -5.73 -0.65
N LEU A 33 -4.94 -5.93 0.07
CA LEU A 33 -5.44 -7.27 0.38
C LEU A 33 -6.04 -7.98 -0.83
N VAL A 34 -6.67 -7.26 -1.75
CA VAL A 34 -7.26 -7.87 -2.95
C VAL A 34 -6.19 -8.44 -3.89
N ASN A 35 -5.01 -7.83 -3.93
CA ASN A 35 -3.87 -8.30 -4.72
C ASN A 35 -2.97 -9.27 -3.93
N GLY A 36 -3.02 -9.21 -2.61
CA GLY A 36 -2.16 -9.98 -1.72
C GLY A 36 -0.80 -9.31 -1.49
N VAL A 37 -0.50 -8.98 -0.25
CA VAL A 37 0.73 -8.24 0.11
C VAL A 37 1.99 -8.98 -0.35
N GLU A 38 2.03 -10.30 -0.19
CA GLU A 38 3.17 -11.12 -0.64
C GLU A 38 3.28 -11.17 -2.16
N ASN A 39 2.17 -11.20 -2.90
CA ASN A 39 2.17 -11.13 -4.36
C ASN A 39 2.71 -9.79 -4.84
N ILE A 40 2.33 -8.70 -4.19
CA ILE A 40 2.85 -7.35 -4.47
C ILE A 40 4.35 -7.31 -4.22
N ARG A 41 4.82 -7.84 -3.08
CA ARG A 41 6.25 -7.96 -2.77
C ARG A 41 7.00 -8.69 -3.86
N ASP A 42 6.54 -9.88 -4.21
CA ASP A 42 7.27 -10.78 -5.11
C ASP A 42 7.31 -10.25 -6.55
N THR A 43 6.33 -9.43 -6.93
CA THR A 43 6.20 -8.90 -8.30
C THR A 43 6.77 -7.50 -8.45
N LEU A 44 6.57 -6.60 -7.47
CA LEU A 44 6.83 -5.16 -7.62
C LEU A 44 7.96 -4.61 -6.78
N LYS A 45 8.25 -5.20 -5.60
CA LYS A 45 9.28 -4.66 -4.69
C LYS A 45 10.65 -4.62 -5.36
N GLY A 46 11.28 -3.45 -5.33
CA GLY A 46 12.59 -3.21 -5.97
C GLY A 46 12.55 -2.99 -7.48
N ARG A 47 11.37 -3.08 -8.11
CA ARG A 47 11.18 -2.85 -9.56
C ARG A 47 10.50 -1.53 -9.86
N VAL A 48 9.50 -1.17 -9.07
CA VAL A 48 8.76 0.09 -9.17
C VAL A 48 8.52 0.65 -7.77
N CYS A 49 8.14 1.92 -7.67
CA CYS A 49 7.61 2.45 -6.43
C CYS A 49 6.19 1.91 -6.21
N ILE A 50 5.96 1.28 -5.07
CA ILE A 50 4.64 0.82 -4.66
C ILE A 50 3.95 1.97 -3.95
N ASP A 51 2.82 2.43 -4.48
CA ASP A 51 1.90 3.36 -3.81
C ASP A 51 0.72 2.53 -3.30
N LEU A 52 0.86 2.01 -2.08
CA LEU A 52 -0.06 1.04 -1.52
C LEU A 52 -1.34 1.70 -1.03
N ASP A 53 -2.48 1.25 -1.54
CA ASP A 53 -3.80 1.66 -1.04
C ASP A 53 -4.22 0.68 0.07
N VAL A 54 -4.08 1.13 1.32
CA VAL A 54 -4.41 0.35 2.52
C VAL A 54 -5.89 0.01 2.55
N ASP A 55 -6.23 -1.18 2.94
CA ASP A 55 -7.58 -1.75 2.84
C ASP A 55 -8.67 -0.87 3.45
N ARG A 56 -9.46 -0.27 2.57
CA ARG A 56 -10.61 0.58 2.90
C ARG A 56 -11.95 -0.16 2.83
N GLN A 57 -11.92 -1.47 2.56
CA GLN A 57 -13.14 -2.26 2.35
C GLN A 57 -13.51 -3.12 3.55
N SER A 58 -12.54 -3.59 4.30
CA SER A 58 -12.77 -4.52 5.41
C SER A 58 -12.08 -4.09 6.71
N VAL A 59 -10.75 -4.04 6.74
CA VAL A 59 -10.00 -3.83 7.99
C VAL A 59 -10.17 -2.40 8.50
N VAL A 60 -9.99 -1.40 7.66
CA VAL A 60 -10.11 0.01 8.09
C VAL A 60 -11.53 0.37 8.52
N PRO A 61 -12.60 0.07 7.76
CA PRO A 61 -13.94 0.43 8.19
C PRO A 61 -14.52 -0.49 9.27
N HIS A 62 -14.13 -1.75 9.35
CA HIS A 62 -14.81 -2.77 10.17
C HIS A 62 -13.91 -3.50 11.16
N GLY A 63 -12.60 -3.39 11.05
CA GLY A 63 -11.66 -3.98 11.98
C GLY A 63 -11.50 -3.18 13.27
N SER A 64 -10.67 -3.68 14.17
CA SER A 64 -10.28 -2.95 15.38
C SER A 64 -9.10 -2.01 15.09
N PRO A 65 -8.87 -0.98 15.93
CA PRO A 65 -7.66 -0.17 15.86
C PRO A 65 -6.36 -0.98 15.90
N GLN A 66 -6.34 -2.09 16.64
CA GLN A 66 -5.17 -2.96 16.69
C GLN A 66 -4.95 -3.71 15.38
N GLU A 67 -6.00 -4.24 14.76
CA GLU A 67 -5.89 -4.90 13.46
C GLU A 67 -5.37 -3.95 12.37
N ILE A 68 -5.78 -2.68 12.41
CA ILE A 68 -5.29 -1.64 11.50
C ILE A 68 -3.78 -1.40 11.71
N ARG A 69 -3.35 -1.24 12.97
CA ARG A 69 -1.93 -1.05 13.29
C ARG A 69 -1.09 -2.25 12.86
N ASP A 70 -1.58 -3.46 13.09
CA ASP A 70 -0.88 -4.69 12.73
C ASP A 70 -0.75 -4.84 11.21
N LEU A 71 -1.81 -4.49 10.46
CA LEU A 71 -1.80 -4.51 9.00
C LEU A 71 -0.75 -3.53 8.45
N ILE A 72 -0.78 -2.27 8.87
CA ILE A 72 0.17 -1.25 8.39
C ILE A 72 1.61 -1.63 8.75
N GLU A 73 1.85 -2.12 9.97
CA GLU A 73 3.17 -2.62 10.37
C GLU A 73 3.66 -3.75 9.47
N TYR A 74 2.80 -4.71 9.21
CA TYR A 74 3.10 -5.86 8.35
C TYR A 74 3.45 -5.40 6.92
N GLU A 75 2.67 -4.49 6.36
CA GLU A 75 2.87 -3.95 5.02
C GLU A 75 4.18 -3.19 4.89
N VAL A 76 4.47 -2.29 5.83
CA VAL A 76 5.74 -1.52 5.83
C VAL A 76 6.94 -2.46 5.92
N LYS A 77 6.89 -3.46 6.80
CA LYS A 77 7.99 -4.43 6.96
C LYS A 77 8.16 -5.35 5.75
N THR A 78 7.06 -5.68 5.08
CA THR A 78 7.07 -6.60 3.93
C THR A 78 7.47 -5.89 2.64
N LEU A 79 6.93 -4.70 2.39
CA LEU A 79 7.03 -4.00 1.12
C LEU A 79 8.10 -2.90 1.11
N GLY A 80 8.39 -2.29 2.25
CA GLY A 80 9.39 -1.23 2.36
C GLY A 80 10.82 -1.76 2.40
N SER A 81 11.77 -0.84 2.18
CA SER A 81 13.20 -1.12 2.29
C SER A 81 13.99 0.15 2.61
N PRO A 82 15.26 0.04 3.07
CA PRO A 82 16.12 1.21 3.26
C PRO A 82 16.36 2.03 1.99
N GLU A 83 16.26 1.39 0.82
CA GLU A 83 16.39 2.05 -0.49
C GLU A 83 15.13 2.83 -0.89
N GLY A 84 14.06 2.74 -0.11
CA GLY A 84 12.78 3.37 -0.40
C GLY A 84 11.88 2.51 -1.27
N GLY A 85 11.00 3.16 -2.04
CA GLY A 85 10.13 2.48 -3.00
C GLY A 85 8.75 2.10 -2.48
N LEU A 86 8.37 2.58 -1.27
CA LEU A 86 7.03 2.41 -0.73
C LEU A 86 6.42 3.77 -0.38
N MET A 87 5.24 4.04 -0.88
CA MET A 87 4.30 5.06 -0.42
C MET A 87 3.04 4.36 0.05
N MET A 88 2.28 4.99 0.93
CA MET A 88 1.02 4.45 1.43
C MET A 88 -0.06 5.51 1.40
N THR A 89 -1.23 5.13 0.94
CA THR A 89 -2.45 5.93 0.96
C THR A 89 -3.58 5.15 1.61
N CYS A 90 -4.58 5.83 2.12
CA CYS A 90 -5.80 5.20 2.62
C CYS A 90 -6.99 6.09 2.36
N GLY A 91 -7.94 5.61 1.58
CA GLY A 91 -9.22 6.27 1.41
C GLY A 91 -10.10 6.10 2.63
N ILE A 92 -10.56 7.20 3.21
CA ILE A 92 -11.47 7.18 4.38
C ILE A 92 -12.89 7.45 3.90
N TYR A 93 -13.76 6.47 4.07
CA TYR A 93 -15.15 6.52 3.65
C TYR A 93 -16.09 6.09 4.80
N PRO A 94 -17.33 6.62 4.85
CA PRO A 94 -18.32 6.07 5.78
C PRO A 94 -18.52 4.56 5.52
N PRO A 95 -18.68 3.72 6.55
CA PRO A 95 -18.90 4.07 7.95
C PRO A 95 -17.66 3.99 8.86
N THR A 96 -16.47 4.34 8.37
CA THR A 96 -15.24 4.21 9.17
C THR A 96 -15.34 4.95 10.50
N PRO A 97 -15.19 4.26 11.65
CA PRO A 97 -15.24 4.91 12.95
C PRO A 97 -14.07 5.87 13.20
N PRO A 98 -14.25 6.95 13.97
CA PRO A 98 -13.17 7.89 14.28
C PRO A 98 -11.92 7.25 14.89
N GLU A 99 -12.08 6.26 15.77
CA GLU A 99 -10.98 5.52 16.38
C GLU A 99 -10.15 4.73 15.36
N ASN A 100 -10.78 4.27 14.27
CA ASN A 100 -10.09 3.58 13.18
C ASN A 100 -9.34 4.58 12.30
N ILE A 101 -9.90 5.76 12.07
CA ILE A 101 -9.21 6.86 11.37
C ILE A 101 -7.95 7.25 12.15
N ASP A 102 -8.06 7.44 13.46
CA ASP A 102 -6.92 7.74 14.33
C ASP A 102 -5.86 6.63 14.26
N ALA A 103 -6.28 5.36 14.26
CA ALA A 103 -5.37 4.23 14.15
C ALA A 103 -4.59 4.23 12.83
N VAL A 104 -5.24 4.53 11.71
CA VAL A 104 -4.56 4.67 10.39
C VAL A 104 -3.52 5.78 10.44
N LEU A 105 -3.93 6.98 10.86
CA LEU A 105 -3.05 8.16 10.86
C LEU A 105 -1.84 7.97 11.79
N THR A 106 -2.08 7.45 13.00
CA THR A 106 -1.00 7.22 13.98
C THR A 106 -0.04 6.10 13.54
N ALA A 107 -0.57 5.03 12.93
CA ALA A 107 0.27 3.95 12.41
C ALA A 107 1.12 4.42 11.23
N MET A 108 0.55 5.13 10.27
CA MET A 108 1.30 5.69 9.14
C MET A 108 2.40 6.65 9.62
N ALA A 109 2.08 7.56 10.54
CA ALA A 109 3.06 8.48 11.12
C ALA A 109 4.18 7.75 11.87
N LYS A 110 3.85 6.67 12.60
CA LYS A 110 4.85 5.85 13.31
C LYS A 110 5.84 5.19 12.35
N TYR A 111 5.37 4.72 11.20
CA TYR A 111 6.18 3.93 10.27
C TYR A 111 6.76 4.73 9.10
N GLU A 112 6.45 6.02 8.93
CA GLU A 112 6.94 6.83 7.80
C GLU A 112 8.47 6.86 7.68
N ARG A 113 9.19 6.67 8.79
CA ARG A 113 10.66 6.69 8.83
C ARG A 113 11.27 5.36 9.31
N TYR A 114 10.48 4.31 9.36
CA TYR A 114 10.87 3.02 9.94
C TYR A 114 12.22 2.49 9.41
N TRP A 115 12.47 2.66 8.13
CA TRP A 115 13.67 2.13 7.49
C TRP A 115 14.91 3.05 7.60
N TRP A 116 14.74 4.26 8.12
CA TRP A 116 15.82 5.25 8.22
C TRP A 116 16.10 5.73 9.65
N GLU A 117 15.49 5.11 10.62
CA GLU A 117 15.71 5.33 12.05
C GLU A 117 16.31 4.08 12.78
#